data_cb3c48aabc06ddc3b2763e85743cf35b
#
_entry.id   cb3c48aabc06ddc3b2763e85743cf35b
#
_cell.length_a   1.000
_cell.length_b   1.000
_cell.length_c   1.000
_cell.angle_alpha   90.00
_cell.angle_beta   90.00
_cell.angle_gamma   90.00
#
_symmetry.space_group_name_H-M   'P 1'
#
loop_
_entity.id
_entity.type
_entity.pdbx_description
1 polymer ?
#
loop_
_entity_poly.entity_id
_entity_poly.type
_entity_poly.pdbx_seq_one_letter_code
_entity_poly.pdbx_strand_id
1 'polypeptide(L)'
;MAGIHITDIEAAINFWREKKPSPDGVTLAPELRALAEVYALMVFHHQDEAEVKGFPAEAYAAWSDWYASTPDTPCISICSTAQGDAVCKGCGRSFEEVQHWPEMHPADKRQVWRRITIEGDAWRFNRYAERAVS
;
A
#
# COMPACT_ATOMS: atom_id res chain seq x y z
N MET A 1 -0.37 -8.68 -13.95
CA MET A 1 -1.12 -8.18 -12.79
C MET A 1 -0.18 -8.09 -11.61
N ALA A 2 -0.23 -6.97 -10.91
CA ALA A 2 0.67 -6.73 -9.79
C ALA A 2 0.30 -7.59 -8.59
N GLY A 3 1.32 -8.04 -7.85
CA GLY A 3 1.12 -8.75 -6.60
C GLY A 3 1.12 -7.81 -5.42
N ILE A 4 0.70 -8.32 -4.28
CA ILE A 4 0.78 -7.59 -3.01
C ILE A 4 2.14 -7.87 -2.40
N HIS A 5 2.89 -6.80 -2.10
CA HIS A 5 4.23 -6.94 -1.53
C HIS A 5 4.15 -7.34 -0.05
N ILE A 6 5.13 -8.11 0.39
CA ILE A 6 5.17 -8.62 1.76
C ILE A 6 5.13 -7.52 2.82
N THR A 7 5.72 -6.36 2.54
CA THR A 7 5.69 -5.23 3.48
C THR A 7 4.27 -4.70 3.69
N ASP A 8 3.42 -4.76 2.67
CA ASP A 8 2.04 -4.34 2.79
C ASP A 8 1.21 -5.35 3.59
N ILE A 9 1.59 -6.63 3.51
CA ILE A 9 0.95 -7.66 4.33
C ILE A 9 1.34 -7.48 5.79
N GLU A 10 2.62 -7.17 6.06
CA GLU A 10 3.09 -6.87 7.41
C GLU A 10 2.35 -5.67 8.00
N ALA A 11 2.15 -4.62 7.20
CA ALA A 11 1.42 -3.43 7.64
C ALA A 11 -0.04 -3.76 7.95
N ALA A 12 -0.67 -4.59 7.13
CA ALA A 12 -2.05 -5.02 7.36
C ALA A 12 -2.16 -5.88 8.63
N ILE A 13 -1.18 -6.74 8.87
CA ILE A 13 -1.12 -7.55 10.09
C ILE A 13 -1.04 -6.64 11.32
N ASN A 14 -0.16 -5.64 11.30
CA ASN A 14 -0.02 -4.71 12.40
C ASN A 14 -1.29 -3.90 12.64
N PHE A 15 -1.97 -3.49 11.56
CA PHE A 15 -3.25 -2.78 11.63
C PHE A 15 -4.30 -3.62 12.38
N TRP A 16 -4.45 -4.88 12.03
CA TRP A 16 -5.42 -5.76 12.66
C TRP A 16 -5.03 -6.13 14.08
N ARG A 17 -3.72 -6.24 14.35
CA ARG A 17 -3.24 -6.52 15.70
C ARG A 17 -3.61 -5.40 16.67
N GLU A 18 -3.54 -4.14 16.21
CA GLU A 18 -3.94 -3.00 17.01
C GLU A 18 -5.45 -2.86 17.11
N LYS A 19 -6.17 -3.16 16.03
CA LYS A 19 -7.62 -3.01 15.97
C LYS A 19 -8.35 -4.11 16.75
N LYS A 20 -7.84 -5.33 16.68
CA LYS A 20 -8.40 -6.50 17.38
C LYS A 20 -7.31 -7.24 18.13
N PRO A 21 -6.84 -6.68 19.26
CA PRO A 21 -5.80 -7.35 20.06
C PRO A 21 -6.32 -8.66 20.63
N SER A 22 -5.40 -9.62 20.77
CA SER A 22 -5.74 -10.92 21.34
C SER A 22 -6.10 -10.76 22.83
N PRO A 23 -7.30 -11.20 23.25
CA PRO A 23 -7.69 -11.07 24.65
C PRO A 23 -6.92 -12.00 25.58
N ASP A 24 -6.41 -13.12 25.08
CA ASP A 24 -5.67 -14.12 25.87
C ASP A 24 -4.19 -14.20 25.48
N GLY A 25 -3.74 -13.40 24.54
CA GLY A 25 -2.36 -13.41 24.05
C GLY A 25 -2.04 -14.58 23.12
N VAL A 26 -2.99 -15.45 22.82
CA VAL A 26 -2.79 -16.65 22.01
C VAL A 26 -3.73 -16.70 20.81
N THR A 27 -5.01 -16.39 21.02
CA THR A 27 -6.02 -16.48 19.96
C THR A 27 -5.96 -15.28 19.05
N LEU A 28 -5.83 -15.50 17.73
CA LEU A 28 -5.81 -14.44 16.73
C LEU A 28 -7.21 -14.20 16.19
N ALA A 29 -7.53 -12.94 15.89
CA ALA A 29 -8.74 -12.59 15.16
C ALA A 29 -8.72 -13.27 13.79
N PRO A 30 -9.90 -13.62 13.21
CA PRO A 30 -9.95 -14.29 11.90
C PRO A 30 -9.21 -13.53 10.80
N GLU A 31 -9.31 -12.20 10.77
CA GLU A 31 -8.63 -11.37 9.79
C GLU A 31 -7.11 -11.48 9.95
N LEU A 32 -6.63 -11.44 11.17
CA LEU A 32 -5.21 -11.55 11.47
C LEU A 32 -4.68 -12.93 11.12
N ARG A 33 -5.44 -13.97 11.44
CA ARG A 33 -5.06 -15.36 11.11
C ARG A 33 -4.92 -15.54 9.59
N ALA A 34 -5.90 -15.05 8.84
CA ALA A 34 -5.87 -15.19 7.37
C ALA A 34 -4.65 -14.52 6.77
N LEU A 35 -4.31 -13.31 7.22
CA LEU A 35 -3.13 -12.60 6.76
C LEU A 35 -1.84 -13.29 7.20
N ALA A 36 -1.80 -13.79 8.42
CA ALA A 36 -0.62 -14.47 8.95
C ALA A 36 -0.32 -15.76 8.19
N GLU A 37 -1.34 -16.49 7.75
CA GLU A 37 -1.14 -17.68 6.93
C GLU A 37 -0.51 -17.34 5.58
N VAL A 38 -0.98 -16.28 4.91
CA VAL A 38 -0.38 -15.82 3.66
C VAL A 38 1.06 -15.40 3.89
N TYR A 39 1.30 -14.64 4.95
CA TYR A 39 2.64 -14.17 5.30
C TYR A 39 3.60 -15.35 5.53
N ALA A 40 3.16 -16.34 6.29
CA ALA A 40 3.98 -17.50 6.59
C ALA A 40 4.36 -18.28 5.33
N LEU A 41 3.41 -18.43 4.39
CA LEU A 41 3.68 -19.11 3.11
C LEU A 41 4.67 -18.33 2.26
N MET A 42 4.56 -17.00 2.26
CA MET A 42 5.50 -16.15 1.52
C MET A 42 6.91 -16.27 2.08
N VAL A 43 7.04 -16.24 3.38
CA VAL A 43 8.34 -16.40 4.06
C VAL A 43 8.91 -17.79 3.76
N PHE A 44 8.08 -18.82 3.86
CA PHE A 44 8.51 -20.19 3.60
C PHE A 44 9.03 -20.37 2.18
N HIS A 45 8.37 -19.78 1.21
CA HIS A 45 8.73 -19.88 -0.20
C HIS A 45 9.71 -18.79 -0.66
N HIS A 46 10.19 -17.94 0.25
CA HIS A 46 11.10 -16.82 -0.06
C HIS A 46 10.54 -15.89 -1.12
N GLN A 47 9.24 -15.57 -1.01
CA GLN A 47 8.55 -14.69 -1.95
C GLN A 47 8.36 -13.30 -1.35
N ASP A 48 8.65 -12.28 -2.17
CA ASP A 48 8.45 -10.89 -1.78
C ASP A 48 7.07 -10.37 -2.14
N GLU A 49 6.41 -11.01 -3.11
CA GLU A 49 5.09 -10.63 -3.59
C GLU A 49 4.20 -11.86 -3.73
N ALA A 50 2.91 -11.68 -3.50
CA ALA A 50 1.91 -12.72 -3.70
C ALA A 50 0.86 -12.22 -4.69
N GLU A 51 0.49 -13.06 -5.65
CA GLU A 51 -0.54 -12.71 -6.63
C GLU A 51 -1.89 -12.55 -5.93
N VAL A 52 -2.63 -11.50 -6.32
CA VAL A 52 -3.96 -11.25 -5.77
C VAL A 52 -4.88 -12.46 -5.97
N LYS A 53 -4.77 -13.12 -7.11
CA LYS A 53 -5.59 -14.30 -7.43
C LYS A 53 -5.38 -15.45 -6.46
N GLY A 54 -4.18 -15.56 -5.89
CA GLY A 54 -3.87 -16.62 -4.94
C GLY A 54 -4.29 -16.33 -3.52
N PHE A 55 -4.79 -15.13 -3.24
CA PHE A 55 -5.21 -14.78 -1.89
C PHE A 55 -6.53 -15.46 -1.54
N PRO A 56 -6.62 -16.09 -0.35
CA PRO A 56 -7.92 -16.47 0.19
C PRO A 56 -8.81 -15.23 0.33
N ALA A 57 -10.12 -15.40 0.12
CA ALA A 57 -11.06 -14.27 0.16
C ALA A 57 -10.98 -13.51 1.50
N GLU A 58 -10.83 -14.22 2.59
CA GLU A 58 -10.74 -13.62 3.93
C GLU A 58 -9.48 -12.78 4.09
N ALA A 59 -8.35 -13.27 3.59
CA ALA A 59 -7.08 -12.54 3.65
C ALA A 59 -7.15 -11.29 2.77
N TYR A 60 -7.73 -11.40 1.59
CA TYR A 60 -7.87 -10.24 0.70
C TYR A 60 -8.80 -9.18 1.30
N ALA A 61 -9.91 -9.60 1.91
CA ALA A 61 -10.82 -8.67 2.57
C ALA A 61 -10.12 -7.94 3.72
N ALA A 62 -9.34 -8.65 4.53
CA ALA A 62 -8.60 -8.06 5.63
C ALA A 62 -7.55 -7.07 5.14
N TRP A 63 -6.83 -7.42 4.07
CA TRP A 63 -5.86 -6.52 3.45
C TRP A 63 -6.55 -5.28 2.87
N SER A 64 -7.70 -5.44 2.24
CA SER A 64 -8.47 -4.34 1.66
C SER A 64 -8.95 -3.36 2.74
N ASP A 65 -9.36 -3.86 3.89
CA ASP A 65 -9.75 -3.01 5.02
C ASP A 65 -8.56 -2.18 5.52
N TRP A 66 -7.38 -2.78 5.57
CA TRP A 66 -6.16 -2.04 5.89
C TRP A 66 -5.91 -0.96 4.83
N TYR A 67 -6.01 -1.33 3.54
CA TYR A 67 -5.79 -0.38 2.46
C TYR A 67 -6.74 0.83 2.58
N ALA A 68 -8.00 0.58 2.90
CA ALA A 68 -9.00 1.64 3.05
C ALA A 68 -8.67 2.61 4.20
N SER A 69 -7.85 2.18 5.16
CA SER A 69 -7.41 3.03 6.27
C SER A 69 -6.23 3.93 5.89
N THR A 70 -5.59 3.69 4.74
CA THR A 70 -4.43 4.45 4.27
C THR A 70 -4.87 5.54 3.30
N PRO A 71 -4.04 6.59 3.10
CA PRO A 71 -4.32 7.56 2.04
C PRO A 71 -4.33 6.89 0.68
N ASP A 72 -5.40 7.10 -0.08
CA ASP A 72 -5.52 6.50 -1.42
C ASP A 72 -4.52 7.10 -2.40
N THR A 73 -4.29 8.40 -2.32
CA THR A 73 -3.43 9.10 -3.28
C THR A 73 -2.25 9.78 -2.60
N PRO A 74 -1.05 9.71 -3.20
CA PRO A 74 0.12 10.44 -2.70
C PRO A 74 0.11 11.94 -3.01
N CYS A 75 -0.94 12.46 -3.62
CA CYS A 75 -1.03 13.85 -4.03
C CYS A 75 -0.91 14.81 -2.83
N ILE A 76 -0.07 15.85 -2.98
CA ILE A 76 0.09 16.91 -1.98
C ILE A 76 -0.48 18.24 -2.48
N SER A 77 -1.43 18.16 -3.41
CA SER A 77 -2.08 19.32 -4.06
C SER A 77 -1.16 20.10 -5.00
N ILE A 78 -0.02 19.51 -5.37
CA ILE A 78 0.88 20.05 -6.41
C ILE A 78 0.92 19.01 -7.52
N CYS A 79 0.36 19.35 -8.68
CA CYS A 79 0.30 18.43 -9.80
C CYS A 79 1.02 19.02 -11.01
N SER A 80 2.33 18.76 -11.13
CA SER A 80 3.12 19.29 -12.22
C SER A 80 2.83 18.59 -13.54
N THR A 81 2.21 17.40 -13.54
CA THR A 81 1.80 16.75 -14.78
C THR A 81 0.72 17.54 -15.51
N ALA A 82 -0.08 18.33 -14.80
CA ALA A 82 -1.06 19.23 -15.41
C ALA A 82 -0.39 20.36 -16.20
N GLN A 83 0.90 20.59 -15.95
CA GLN A 83 1.69 21.60 -16.64
C GLN A 83 2.60 20.99 -17.70
N GLY A 84 2.46 19.70 -17.97
CA GLY A 84 3.19 19.01 -19.03
C GLY A 84 4.34 18.13 -18.58
N ASP A 85 4.60 18.00 -17.29
CA ASP A 85 5.67 17.13 -16.80
C ASP A 85 5.29 15.65 -16.96
N ALA A 86 6.24 14.83 -17.37
CA ALA A 86 6.03 13.40 -17.50
C ALA A 86 5.87 12.71 -16.14
N VAL A 87 6.51 13.25 -15.10
CA VAL A 87 6.46 12.76 -13.73
C VAL A 87 6.10 13.92 -12.81
N CYS A 88 5.13 13.69 -11.93
CA CYS A 88 4.71 14.73 -10.99
C CYS A 88 5.80 15.00 -9.96
N LYS A 89 6.27 16.23 -9.88
CA LYS A 89 7.30 16.63 -8.92
C LYS A 89 6.80 16.58 -7.50
N GLY A 90 5.49 16.75 -7.30
CA GLY A 90 4.90 16.74 -5.96
C GLY A 90 4.83 15.35 -5.35
N CYS A 91 4.39 14.35 -6.11
CA CYS A 91 4.15 13.02 -5.55
C CYS A 91 4.96 11.90 -6.20
N GLY A 92 5.58 12.13 -7.37
CA GLY A 92 6.42 11.13 -8.03
C GLY A 92 5.69 10.19 -8.98
N ARG A 93 4.37 10.32 -9.10
CA ARG A 93 3.62 9.50 -10.07
C ARG A 93 3.87 10.00 -11.49
N SER A 94 3.88 9.06 -12.46
CA SER A 94 3.92 9.43 -13.86
C SER A 94 2.58 10.05 -14.28
N PHE A 95 2.58 10.78 -15.41
CA PHE A 95 1.35 11.32 -15.97
C PHE A 95 0.28 10.26 -16.17
N GLU A 96 0.67 9.10 -16.70
CA GLU A 96 -0.26 7.99 -16.90
C GLU A 96 -0.82 7.48 -15.59
N GLU A 97 0.01 7.35 -14.56
CA GLU A 97 -0.44 6.90 -13.24
C GLU A 97 -1.42 7.88 -12.61
N VAL A 98 -1.17 9.18 -12.73
CA VAL A 98 -2.10 10.19 -12.24
C VAL A 98 -3.43 10.08 -12.98
N GLN A 99 -3.37 9.95 -14.31
CA GLN A 99 -4.55 9.92 -15.15
C GLN A 99 -5.43 8.68 -14.89
N HIS A 100 -4.79 7.52 -14.70
CA HIS A 100 -5.50 6.25 -14.52
C HIS A 100 -5.73 5.87 -13.06
N TRP A 101 -5.31 6.72 -12.12
CA TRP A 101 -5.37 6.40 -10.70
C TRP A 101 -6.73 5.91 -10.22
N PRO A 102 -7.85 6.57 -10.56
CA PRO A 102 -9.16 6.12 -10.09
C PRO A 102 -9.55 4.72 -10.55
N GLU A 103 -8.99 4.27 -11.66
CA GLU A 103 -9.31 2.97 -12.26
C GLU A 103 -8.36 1.87 -11.81
N MET A 104 -7.26 2.23 -11.13
CA MET A 104 -6.24 1.26 -10.73
C MET A 104 -6.71 0.40 -9.58
N HIS A 105 -6.31 -0.86 -9.61
CA HIS A 105 -6.54 -1.79 -8.52
C HIS A 105 -5.69 -1.39 -7.31
N PRO A 106 -6.19 -1.56 -6.06
CA PRO A 106 -5.41 -1.19 -4.86
C PRO A 106 -4.00 -1.78 -4.81
N ALA A 107 -3.82 -3.02 -5.26
CA ALA A 107 -2.49 -3.64 -5.29
C ALA A 107 -1.54 -2.89 -6.23
N ASP A 108 -2.03 -2.43 -7.37
CA ASP A 108 -1.23 -1.64 -8.32
C ASP A 108 -0.89 -0.27 -7.74
N LYS A 109 -1.84 0.36 -7.06
CA LYS A 109 -1.61 1.64 -6.38
C LYS A 109 -0.52 1.49 -5.31
N ARG A 110 -0.55 0.39 -4.53
CA ARG A 110 0.46 0.14 -3.50
C ARG A 110 1.86 -0.06 -4.11
N GLN A 111 1.96 -0.63 -5.31
CA GLN A 111 3.24 -0.74 -6.00
C GLN A 111 3.78 0.63 -6.38
N VAL A 112 2.92 1.52 -6.85
CA VAL A 112 3.32 2.91 -7.15
C VAL A 112 3.79 3.60 -5.88
N TRP A 113 3.02 3.48 -4.79
CA TRP A 113 3.41 4.04 -3.49
C TRP A 113 4.80 3.56 -3.05
N ARG A 114 5.05 2.26 -3.17
CA ARG A 114 6.34 1.69 -2.78
C ARG A 114 7.48 2.24 -3.64
N ARG A 115 7.25 2.30 -4.96
CA ARG A 115 8.26 2.84 -5.88
C ARG A 115 8.62 4.28 -5.54
N ILE A 116 7.63 5.15 -5.42
CA ILE A 116 7.89 6.57 -5.16
C ILE A 116 8.48 6.81 -3.77
N THR A 117 8.14 5.96 -2.80
CA THR A 117 8.72 6.04 -1.46
C THR A 117 10.20 5.65 -1.47
N ILE A 118 10.54 4.59 -2.20
CA ILE A 118 11.93 4.13 -2.31
C ILE A 118 12.75 5.16 -3.08
N GLU A 119 12.23 5.70 -4.18
CA GLU A 119 12.94 6.73 -4.95
C GLU A 119 13.16 8.00 -4.12
N GLY A 120 12.16 8.41 -3.35
CA GLY A 120 12.29 9.51 -2.40
C GLY A 120 12.55 10.89 -2.99
N ASP A 121 12.46 11.03 -4.32
CA ASP A 121 12.79 12.27 -5.02
C ASP A 121 11.66 13.29 -5.05
N ALA A 122 10.43 12.85 -4.86
CA ALA A 122 9.28 13.74 -4.93
C ALA A 122 9.23 14.68 -3.72
N TRP A 123 8.67 15.85 -3.91
CA TRP A 123 8.54 16.86 -2.86
C TRP A 123 7.77 16.36 -1.64
N ARG A 124 6.85 15.43 -1.84
CA ARG A 124 6.11 14.79 -0.75
C ARG A 124 7.05 14.20 0.33
N PHE A 125 8.24 13.76 -0.06
CA PHE A 125 9.17 13.06 0.82
C PHE A 125 10.29 13.95 1.35
N ASN A 126 10.11 15.27 1.26
CA ASN A 126 11.12 16.22 1.72
C ASN A 126 10.47 17.44 2.41
N ARG A 127 11.30 18.40 2.80
CA ARG A 127 10.83 19.61 3.52
C ARG A 127 9.78 20.40 2.76
N TYR A 128 9.82 20.36 1.44
CA TYR A 128 8.84 21.08 0.64
C TYR A 128 7.43 20.51 0.86
N ALA A 129 7.33 19.21 1.01
CA ALA A 129 6.05 18.56 1.29
C ALA A 129 5.45 19.04 2.62
N GLU A 130 6.29 19.17 3.64
CA GLU A 130 5.86 19.68 4.94
C GLU A 130 5.28 21.09 4.84
N ARG A 131 5.92 21.93 4.03
CA ARG A 131 5.46 23.30 3.81
C ARG A 131 4.18 23.36 2.99
N ALA A 132 4.03 22.46 2.03
CA ALA A 132 2.86 22.45 1.15
C ALA A 132 1.59 22.00 1.88
N VAL A 133 1.74 21.19 2.92
CA VAL A 133 0.63 20.61 3.67
C VAL A 133 0.24 21.45 4.90
N SER A 134 1.13 22.29 5.37
CA SER A 134 0.90 23.11 6.57
C SER A 134 0.16 24.41 6.31
#